data_e1fda13f1e3f933ba781a4b18da00a88
#
_entry.id   e1fda13f1e3f933ba781a4b18da00a88
#
_cell.length_a   1.000
_cell.length_b   1.000
_cell.length_c   1.000
_cell.angle_alpha   90.00
_cell.angle_beta   90.00
_cell.angle_gamma   90.00
#
_symmetry.space_group_name_H-M   'P 1'
#
loop_
_entity.id
_entity.type
_entity.pdbx_description
1 polymer ?
#
loop_
_entity_poly.entity_id
_entity_poly.type
_entity_poly.pdbx_seq_one_letter_code
_entity_poly.pdbx_strand_id
1 'polypeptide(L)'
;IALVSAQVRRSKAKKAEEKAKQEKLIQEEEAKNKQRKESIDQADVMAQGYDYDGAIELLKSLDNYDKDADIVAKIAGYEADKSTLVAVNMNEITHIFYHSLVVDPERGFAGNDSAAAGFKQWMTTVDEFNKITQAMYDNGYVLIDLHDMVTETTDENGTVHFTTNQIMLPEGKKP
;
A
#
# COMPACT_ATOMS: atom_id res chain seq x y z
N ILE A 1 35.91 -55.53 3.55
CA ILE A 1 34.94 -55.03 2.55
C ILE A 1 33.76 -54.29 3.25
N ALA A 2 33.18 -54.79 4.33
CA ALA A 2 32.03 -54.17 5.03
C ALA A 2 32.35 -52.80 5.66
N LEU A 3 33.54 -52.57 6.21
CA LEU A 3 33.95 -51.30 6.83
C LEU A 3 34.11 -50.16 5.81
N VAL A 4 34.64 -50.45 4.62
CA VAL A 4 34.81 -49.45 3.55
C VAL A 4 33.46 -49.02 2.99
N SER A 5 32.50 -49.92 2.84
CA SER A 5 31.15 -49.60 2.38
C SER A 5 30.38 -48.73 3.40
N ALA A 6 30.58 -48.91 4.70
CA ALA A 6 30.00 -48.09 5.75
C ALA A 6 30.56 -46.66 5.76
N GLN A 7 31.86 -46.49 5.57
CA GLN A 7 32.53 -45.19 5.48
C GLN A 7 32.02 -44.40 4.23
N VAL A 8 31.91 -45.05 3.09
CA VAL A 8 31.39 -44.43 1.87
C VAL A 8 29.94 -43.99 2.03
N ARG A 9 29.07 -44.80 2.69
CA ARG A 9 27.70 -44.42 2.99
C ARG A 9 27.62 -43.20 3.93
N ARG A 10 28.44 -43.16 4.99
CA ARG A 10 28.50 -42.03 5.93
C ARG A 10 28.99 -40.74 5.25
N SER A 11 30.00 -40.83 4.37
CA SER A 11 30.48 -39.66 3.64
C SER A 11 29.43 -39.10 2.64
N LYS A 12 28.71 -39.99 1.96
CA LYS A 12 27.59 -39.61 1.08
C LYS A 12 26.42 -38.95 1.88
N ALA A 13 26.10 -39.53 3.04
CA ALA A 13 25.06 -38.95 3.91
C ALA A 13 25.43 -37.55 4.41
N LYS A 14 26.69 -37.35 4.88
CA LYS A 14 27.18 -36.02 5.28
C LYS A 14 27.14 -35.00 4.13
N LYS A 15 27.58 -35.39 2.92
CA LYS A 15 27.51 -34.51 1.75
C LYS A 15 26.06 -34.13 1.36
N ALA A 16 25.15 -35.08 1.48
CA ALA A 16 23.72 -34.82 1.22
C ALA A 16 23.13 -33.86 2.26
N GLU A 17 23.48 -34.03 3.53
CA GLU A 17 23.04 -33.15 4.63
C GLU A 17 23.60 -31.74 4.47
N GLU A 18 24.89 -31.60 4.16
CA GLU A 18 25.53 -30.31 3.88
C GLU A 18 24.87 -29.60 2.70
N LYS A 19 24.59 -30.34 1.61
CA LYS A 19 23.92 -29.82 0.44
C LYS A 19 22.51 -29.33 0.79
N ALA A 20 21.73 -30.14 1.52
CA ALA A 20 20.36 -29.75 1.95
C ALA A 20 20.38 -28.50 2.86
N LYS A 21 21.39 -28.40 3.75
CA LYS A 21 21.56 -27.22 4.59
C LYS A 21 21.90 -25.97 3.77
N GLN A 22 22.77 -26.12 2.78
CA GLN A 22 23.12 -25.02 1.87
C GLN A 22 21.93 -24.57 1.04
N GLU A 23 21.15 -25.51 0.48
CA GLU A 23 19.95 -25.22 -0.29
C GLU A 23 18.90 -24.47 0.58
N LYS A 24 18.74 -24.89 1.84
CA LYS A 24 17.85 -24.21 2.78
C LYS A 24 18.29 -22.78 3.07
N LEU A 25 19.59 -22.55 3.29
CA LEU A 25 20.13 -21.20 3.51
C LEU A 25 19.91 -20.29 2.30
N ILE A 26 20.13 -20.82 1.08
CA ILE A 26 19.88 -20.08 -0.15
C ILE A 26 18.39 -19.70 -0.26
N GLN A 27 17.48 -20.64 -0.01
CA GLN A 27 16.04 -20.37 -0.05
C GLN A 27 15.61 -19.32 1.01
N GLU A 28 16.17 -19.39 2.20
CA GLU A 28 15.92 -18.41 3.26
C GLU A 28 16.42 -17.01 2.86
N GLU A 29 17.59 -16.94 2.23
CA GLU A 29 18.15 -15.67 1.75
C GLU A 29 17.33 -15.09 0.58
N GLU A 30 16.95 -15.92 -0.38
CA GLU A 30 16.07 -15.53 -1.49
C GLU A 30 14.71 -15.01 -0.99
N ALA A 31 14.10 -15.69 0.00
CA ALA A 31 12.85 -15.26 0.60
C ALA A 31 12.99 -13.91 1.31
N LYS A 32 14.08 -13.69 2.05
CA LYS A 32 14.35 -12.39 2.70
C LYS A 32 14.56 -11.28 1.68
N ASN A 33 15.32 -11.55 0.61
CA ASN A 33 15.56 -10.57 -0.44
C ASN A 33 14.26 -10.19 -1.18
N LYS A 34 13.39 -11.18 -1.43
CA LYS A 34 12.08 -10.95 -2.01
C LYS A 34 11.22 -10.08 -1.10
N GLN A 35 11.11 -10.42 0.18
CA GLN A 35 10.34 -9.64 1.16
C GLN A 35 10.89 -8.21 1.30
N ARG A 36 12.21 -8.06 1.32
CA ARG A 36 12.85 -6.73 1.34
C ARG A 36 12.47 -5.89 0.14
N LYS A 37 12.53 -6.48 -1.06
CA LYS A 37 12.12 -5.80 -2.30
C LYS A 37 10.64 -5.39 -2.25
N GLU A 38 9.75 -6.29 -1.83
CA GLU A 38 8.32 -6.01 -1.69
C GLU A 38 8.06 -4.84 -0.73
N SER A 39 8.79 -4.77 0.39
CA SER A 39 8.68 -3.65 1.35
C SER A 39 9.17 -2.33 0.75
N ILE A 40 10.24 -2.35 -0.05
CA ILE A 40 10.73 -1.14 -0.74
C ILE A 40 9.72 -0.67 -1.78
N ASP A 41 9.19 -1.59 -2.60
CA ASP A 41 8.18 -1.29 -3.60
C ASP A 41 6.90 -0.72 -2.92
N GLN A 42 6.51 -1.28 -1.77
CA GLN A 42 5.38 -0.78 -0.98
C GLN A 42 5.64 0.63 -0.41
N ALA A 43 6.84 0.91 0.09
CA ALA A 43 7.21 2.24 0.55
C ALA A 43 7.15 3.28 -0.59
N ASP A 44 7.54 2.90 -1.82
CA ASP A 44 7.41 3.76 -2.99
C ASP A 44 5.93 4.06 -3.31
N VAL A 45 5.05 3.08 -3.18
CA VAL A 45 3.59 3.28 -3.38
C VAL A 45 3.02 4.21 -2.30
N MET A 46 3.40 4.04 -1.03
CA MET A 46 3.00 4.95 0.06
C MET A 46 3.46 6.38 -0.21
N ALA A 47 4.72 6.57 -0.61
CA ALA A 47 5.27 7.88 -0.95
C ALA A 47 4.58 8.52 -2.17
N GLN A 48 4.16 7.74 -3.16
CA GLN A 48 3.34 8.24 -4.29
C GLN A 48 1.97 8.75 -3.83
N GLY A 49 1.43 8.21 -2.75
CA GLY A 49 0.22 8.69 -2.08
C GLY A 49 0.47 9.80 -1.06
N TYR A 50 1.72 10.29 -0.95
CA TYR A 50 2.18 11.31 0.00
C TYR A 50 2.22 10.84 1.46
N ASP A 51 2.05 9.57 1.74
CA ASP A 51 2.30 8.96 3.05
C ASP A 51 3.79 8.71 3.25
N TYR A 52 4.54 9.79 3.38
CA TYR A 52 5.99 9.72 3.60
C TYR A 52 6.36 9.16 4.97
N ASP A 53 5.53 9.38 5.98
CA ASP A 53 5.78 8.84 7.32
C ASP A 53 5.70 7.32 7.33
N GLY A 54 4.63 6.76 6.80
CA GLY A 54 4.49 5.32 6.67
C GLY A 54 5.58 4.70 5.78
N ALA A 55 5.93 5.34 4.67
CA ALA A 55 7.01 4.90 3.80
C ALA A 55 8.37 4.85 4.52
N ILE A 56 8.70 5.90 5.28
CA ILE A 56 9.95 6.00 6.06
C ILE A 56 9.97 4.95 7.18
N GLU A 57 8.87 4.79 7.92
CA GLU A 57 8.76 3.78 8.98
C GLU A 57 8.93 2.36 8.42
N LEU A 58 8.30 2.07 7.28
CA LEU A 58 8.43 0.78 6.62
C LEU A 58 9.88 0.49 6.22
N LEU A 59 10.58 1.47 5.62
CA LEU A 59 11.99 1.31 5.28
C LEU A 59 12.89 1.16 6.51
N LYS A 60 12.64 1.92 7.58
CA LYS A 60 13.37 1.81 8.85
C LYS A 60 13.11 0.50 9.59
N SER A 61 12.02 -0.22 9.29
CA SER A 61 11.74 -1.54 9.85
C SER A 61 12.57 -2.67 9.23
N LEU A 62 13.25 -2.41 8.11
CA LEU A 62 14.08 -3.42 7.43
C LEU A 62 15.37 -3.67 8.19
N ASP A 63 15.77 -4.94 8.29
CA ASP A 63 17.03 -5.35 8.91
C ASP A 63 18.23 -4.61 8.27
N ASN A 64 19.05 -3.96 9.10
CA ASN A 64 20.24 -3.22 8.68
C ASN A 64 19.97 -2.14 7.61
N TYR A 65 18.80 -1.49 7.65
CA TYR A 65 18.46 -0.41 6.72
C TYR A 65 19.50 0.71 6.71
N ASP A 66 20.08 0.99 7.88
CA ASP A 66 21.09 2.04 8.11
C ASP A 66 22.45 1.76 7.46
N LYS A 67 22.69 0.51 7.03
CA LYS A 67 23.89 0.07 6.31
C LYS A 67 23.69 -0.04 4.81
N ASP A 68 22.46 0.10 4.34
CA ASP A 68 22.10 0.08 2.94
C ASP A 68 22.01 1.53 2.41
N ALA A 69 23.01 1.92 1.64
CA ALA A 69 23.13 3.30 1.12
C ALA A 69 21.93 3.71 0.28
N ASP A 70 21.32 2.77 -0.46
CA ASP A 70 20.16 3.06 -1.33
C ASP A 70 18.92 3.32 -0.48
N ILE A 71 18.71 2.54 0.59
CA ILE A 71 17.59 2.76 1.52
C ILE A 71 17.78 4.07 2.29
N VAL A 72 18.98 4.34 2.79
CA VAL A 72 19.29 5.60 3.48
C VAL A 72 19.04 6.80 2.57
N ALA A 73 19.48 6.74 1.30
CA ALA A 73 19.23 7.80 0.33
C ALA A 73 17.73 7.96 0.02
N LYS A 74 16.99 6.85 -0.09
CA LYS A 74 15.54 6.87 -0.32
C LYS A 74 14.79 7.51 0.85
N ILE A 75 15.13 7.17 2.09
CA ILE A 75 14.58 7.79 3.30
C ILE A 75 14.85 9.31 3.30
N ALA A 76 16.08 9.73 3.01
CA ALA A 76 16.43 11.14 2.95
C ALA A 76 15.65 11.88 1.85
N GLY A 77 15.38 11.24 0.70
CA GLY A 77 14.52 11.76 -0.35
C GLY A 77 13.08 11.96 0.15
N TYR A 78 12.50 10.97 0.80
CA TYR A 78 11.14 11.09 1.37
C TYR A 78 11.04 12.15 2.47
N GLU A 79 12.06 12.28 3.33
CA GLU A 79 12.11 13.35 4.34
C GLU A 79 12.17 14.75 3.67
N ALA A 80 12.93 14.89 2.58
CA ALA A 80 12.98 16.13 1.82
C ALA A 80 11.63 16.45 1.17
N ASP A 81 11.00 15.47 0.48
CA ASP A 81 9.70 15.65 -0.14
C ASP A 81 8.60 15.96 0.88
N LYS A 82 8.59 15.27 2.03
CA LYS A 82 7.69 15.55 3.15
C LYS A 82 7.80 16.99 3.61
N SER A 83 9.01 17.55 3.66
CA SER A 83 9.24 18.92 4.10
C SER A 83 8.61 19.98 3.18
N THR A 84 8.20 19.62 1.96
CA THR A 84 7.53 20.51 1.01
C THR A 84 6.01 20.49 1.11
N LEU A 85 5.44 19.59 1.92
CA LEU A 85 4.00 19.50 2.10
C LEU A 85 3.44 20.71 2.83
N VAL A 86 2.25 21.14 2.42
CA VAL A 86 1.52 22.24 3.03
C VAL A 86 0.19 21.75 3.60
N ALA A 87 -0.29 22.43 4.64
CA ALA A 87 -1.58 22.14 5.23
C ALA A 87 -2.71 22.50 4.28
N VAL A 88 -3.60 21.54 3.99
CA VAL A 88 -4.79 21.81 3.18
C VAL A 88 -5.88 22.46 4.01
N ASN A 89 -6.78 23.19 3.34
CA ASN A 89 -7.97 23.72 4.00
C ASN A 89 -8.97 22.59 4.25
N MET A 90 -9.10 22.15 5.48
CA MET A 90 -9.99 21.05 5.88
C MET A 90 -11.49 21.33 5.61
N ASN A 91 -11.89 22.58 5.33
CA ASN A 91 -13.25 22.92 4.93
C ASN A 91 -13.51 22.74 3.43
N GLU A 92 -12.48 22.47 2.64
CA GLU A 92 -12.55 22.31 1.18
C GLU A 92 -12.39 20.86 0.73
N ILE A 93 -12.51 19.90 1.64
CA ILE A 93 -12.44 18.47 1.32
C ILE A 93 -13.64 18.08 0.46
N THR A 94 -13.35 17.44 -0.67
CA THR A 94 -14.36 16.98 -1.60
C THR A 94 -14.79 15.56 -1.25
N HIS A 95 -16.08 15.36 -1.03
CA HIS A 95 -16.68 14.05 -0.82
C HIS A 95 -17.38 13.59 -2.10
N ILE A 96 -16.96 12.44 -2.62
CA ILE A 96 -17.66 11.74 -3.71
C ILE A 96 -17.99 10.33 -3.25
N PHE A 97 -19.20 9.89 -3.51
CA PHE A 97 -19.61 8.51 -3.32
C PHE A 97 -20.30 8.00 -4.59
N TYR A 98 -20.25 6.71 -4.79
CA TYR A 98 -20.90 6.02 -5.90
C TYR A 98 -21.80 4.93 -5.36
N HIS A 99 -22.93 4.72 -6.04
CA HIS A 99 -23.69 3.49 -5.91
C HIS A 99 -22.89 2.32 -6.52
N SER A 100 -23.47 1.13 -6.54
CA SER A 100 -22.83 -0.03 -7.18
C SER A 100 -22.52 0.26 -8.65
N LEU A 101 -21.30 -0.05 -9.07
CA LEU A 101 -20.89 0.19 -10.46
C LEU A 101 -21.50 -0.85 -11.40
N VAL A 102 -21.99 -0.38 -12.54
CA VAL A 102 -22.55 -1.22 -13.59
C VAL A 102 -21.43 -1.63 -14.55
N VAL A 103 -21.10 -2.93 -14.55
CA VAL A 103 -20.04 -3.50 -15.40
C VAL A 103 -20.51 -3.68 -16.83
N ASP A 104 -21.76 -4.09 -17.03
CA ASP A 104 -22.39 -4.32 -18.34
C ASP A 104 -23.63 -3.40 -18.46
N PRO A 105 -23.48 -2.21 -19.08
CA PRO A 105 -24.57 -1.26 -19.21
C PRO A 105 -25.74 -1.76 -20.06
N GLU A 106 -25.47 -2.61 -21.06
CA GLU A 106 -26.54 -3.16 -21.92
C GLU A 106 -27.49 -4.06 -21.12
N ARG A 107 -26.94 -4.86 -20.21
CA ARG A 107 -27.69 -5.70 -19.30
C ARG A 107 -28.21 -4.94 -18.09
N GLY A 108 -27.36 -4.10 -17.47
CA GLY A 108 -27.69 -3.36 -16.26
C GLY A 108 -28.80 -2.34 -16.47
N PHE A 109 -28.87 -1.76 -17.66
CA PHE A 109 -29.88 -0.77 -18.04
C PHE A 109 -30.97 -1.34 -18.97
N ALA A 110 -31.01 -2.65 -19.15
CA ALA A 110 -32.08 -3.31 -19.90
C ALA A 110 -33.43 -3.13 -19.16
N GLY A 111 -34.49 -3.00 -19.93
CA GLY A 111 -35.84 -2.85 -19.38
C GLY A 111 -36.39 -1.43 -19.46
N ASN A 112 -37.71 -1.35 -19.30
CA ASN A 112 -38.47 -0.09 -19.38
C ASN A 112 -39.37 0.14 -18.15
N ASP A 113 -39.15 -0.62 -17.09
CA ASP A 113 -39.87 -0.44 -15.82
C ASP A 113 -39.21 0.64 -14.93
N SER A 114 -39.86 0.90 -13.81
CA SER A 114 -39.39 1.91 -12.85
C SER A 114 -38.01 1.59 -12.23
N ALA A 115 -37.66 0.31 -12.09
CA ALA A 115 -36.37 -0.12 -11.57
C ALA A 115 -35.25 0.19 -12.57
N ALA A 116 -35.44 -0.13 -13.85
CA ALA A 116 -34.51 0.22 -14.91
C ALA A 116 -34.29 1.73 -15.05
N ALA A 117 -35.38 2.52 -14.90
CA ALA A 117 -35.30 3.97 -14.89
C ALA A 117 -34.48 4.49 -13.70
N GLY A 118 -34.67 3.93 -12.51
CA GLY A 118 -33.87 4.24 -11.33
C GLY A 118 -32.37 3.89 -11.51
N PHE A 119 -32.04 2.72 -12.05
CA PHE A 119 -30.66 2.36 -12.35
C PHE A 119 -30.00 3.33 -13.33
N LYS A 120 -30.69 3.72 -14.40
CA LYS A 120 -30.18 4.70 -15.38
C LYS A 120 -29.93 6.08 -14.76
N GLN A 121 -30.71 6.45 -13.75
CA GLN A 121 -30.60 7.75 -13.10
C GLN A 121 -29.48 7.81 -12.04
N TRP A 122 -29.26 6.74 -11.29
CA TRP A 122 -28.45 6.77 -10.07
C TRP A 122 -27.18 5.94 -10.12
N MET A 123 -27.10 4.93 -11.01
CA MET A 123 -25.94 4.06 -11.09
C MET A 123 -24.91 4.60 -12.06
N THR A 124 -23.65 4.40 -11.70
CA THR A 124 -22.49 4.77 -12.50
C THR A 124 -21.93 3.54 -13.20
N THR A 125 -21.62 3.62 -14.48
CA THR A 125 -20.90 2.57 -15.18
C THR A 125 -19.42 2.57 -14.80
N VAL A 126 -18.73 1.45 -15.01
CA VAL A 126 -17.27 1.38 -14.82
C VAL A 126 -16.53 2.39 -15.71
N ASP A 127 -17.00 2.59 -16.94
CA ASP A 127 -16.39 3.57 -17.85
C ASP A 127 -16.55 5.01 -17.37
N GLU A 128 -17.73 5.37 -16.84
CA GLU A 128 -17.95 6.68 -16.25
C GLU A 128 -17.12 6.89 -14.99
N PHE A 129 -17.07 5.87 -14.11
CA PHE A 129 -16.21 5.89 -12.93
C PHE A 129 -14.76 6.14 -13.30
N ASN A 130 -14.22 5.42 -14.27
CA ASN A 130 -12.85 5.59 -14.72
C ASN A 130 -12.59 7.00 -15.27
N LYS A 131 -13.53 7.55 -16.06
CA LYS A 131 -13.42 8.91 -16.61
C LYS A 131 -13.47 9.97 -15.50
N ILE A 132 -14.36 9.81 -14.53
CA ILE A 132 -14.48 10.74 -13.40
C ILE A 132 -13.20 10.70 -12.56
N THR A 133 -12.73 9.49 -12.22
CA THR A 133 -11.50 9.31 -11.44
C THR A 133 -10.28 9.91 -12.16
N GLN A 134 -10.14 9.68 -13.46
CA GLN A 134 -9.08 10.29 -14.26
C GLN A 134 -9.18 11.81 -14.28
N ALA A 135 -10.38 12.36 -14.50
CA ALA A 135 -10.56 13.79 -14.50
C ALA A 135 -10.26 14.43 -13.13
N MET A 136 -10.59 13.77 -12.03
CA MET A 136 -10.21 14.23 -10.70
C MET A 136 -8.71 14.23 -10.52
N TYR A 137 -8.03 13.15 -10.88
CA TYR A 137 -6.57 13.08 -10.84
C TYR A 137 -5.92 14.21 -11.65
N ASP A 138 -6.38 14.43 -12.89
CA ASP A 138 -5.88 15.49 -13.79
C ASP A 138 -6.11 16.91 -13.23
N ASN A 139 -7.16 17.08 -12.41
CA ASN A 139 -7.46 18.33 -11.71
C ASN A 139 -6.77 18.46 -10.33
N GLY A 140 -5.84 17.56 -10.02
CA GLY A 140 -4.99 17.60 -8.84
C GLY A 140 -5.64 17.07 -7.56
N TYR A 141 -6.76 16.33 -7.66
CA TYR A 141 -7.34 15.67 -6.50
C TYR A 141 -6.51 14.48 -6.06
N VAL A 142 -6.42 14.29 -4.76
CA VAL A 142 -5.72 13.18 -4.10
C VAL A 142 -6.73 12.43 -3.24
N LEU A 143 -6.81 11.12 -3.45
CA LEU A 143 -7.61 10.27 -2.58
C LEU A 143 -6.91 10.14 -1.23
N ILE A 144 -7.63 10.45 -0.15
CA ILE A 144 -7.16 10.29 1.23
C ILE A 144 -8.03 9.29 1.97
N ASP A 145 -7.44 8.57 2.92
CA ASP A 145 -8.20 7.68 3.80
C ASP A 145 -8.98 8.51 4.82
N LEU A 146 -10.24 8.15 5.06
CA LEU A 146 -11.05 8.82 6.07
C LEU A 146 -10.47 8.68 7.48
N HIS A 147 -9.74 7.59 7.75
CA HIS A 147 -9.07 7.39 9.04
C HIS A 147 -7.91 8.37 9.25
N ASP A 148 -7.29 8.88 8.17
CA ASP A 148 -6.25 9.90 8.27
C ASP A 148 -6.79 11.25 8.70
N MET A 149 -8.10 11.50 8.51
CA MET A 149 -8.75 12.76 8.86
C MET A 149 -9.13 12.86 10.34
N VAL A 150 -9.21 11.74 11.04
CA VAL A 150 -9.74 11.70 12.41
C VAL A 150 -8.96 10.69 13.25
N THR A 151 -8.52 11.13 14.43
CA THR A 151 -7.97 10.25 15.46
C THR A 151 -9.06 9.99 16.51
N GLU A 152 -9.33 8.71 16.78
CA GLU A 152 -10.17 8.25 17.86
C GLU A 152 -9.31 7.96 19.09
N THR A 153 -9.72 8.47 20.24
CA THR A 153 -9.11 8.18 21.54
C THR A 153 -10.19 7.83 22.55
N THR A 154 -9.89 6.94 23.49
CA THR A 154 -10.80 6.58 24.59
C THR A 154 -10.18 7.01 25.90
N ASP A 155 -10.90 7.77 26.72
CA ASP A 155 -10.44 8.22 28.02
C ASP A 155 -10.56 7.12 29.10
N GLU A 156 -10.08 7.41 30.30
CA GLU A 156 -10.09 6.48 31.45
C GLU A 156 -11.52 6.05 31.87
N ASN A 157 -12.53 6.80 31.48
CA ASN A 157 -13.95 6.52 31.78
C ASN A 157 -14.63 5.71 30.65
N GLY A 158 -13.90 5.39 29.59
CA GLY A 158 -14.43 4.68 28.42
C GLY A 158 -15.16 5.60 27.43
N THR A 159 -15.03 6.92 27.55
CA THR A 159 -15.63 7.89 26.62
C THR A 159 -14.75 8.03 25.39
N VAL A 160 -15.37 7.91 24.21
CA VAL A 160 -14.69 8.06 22.92
C VAL A 160 -14.65 9.54 22.54
N HIS A 161 -13.46 10.00 22.15
CA HIS A 161 -13.19 11.34 21.66
C HIS A 161 -12.65 11.27 20.23
N PHE A 162 -13.05 12.21 19.40
CA PHE A 162 -12.56 12.36 18.02
C PHE A 162 -11.83 13.69 17.87
N THR A 163 -10.61 13.63 17.34
CA THR A 163 -9.81 14.80 17.01
C THR A 163 -9.58 14.84 15.51
N THR A 164 -9.90 15.97 14.88
CA THR A 164 -9.63 16.18 13.45
C THR A 164 -8.13 16.36 13.23
N ASN A 165 -7.59 15.57 12.31
CA ASN A 165 -6.19 15.64 11.91
C ASN A 165 -6.03 16.63 10.74
N GLN A 166 -4.88 17.28 10.68
CA GLN A 166 -4.52 18.13 9.55
C GLN A 166 -3.95 17.26 8.42
N ILE A 167 -4.57 17.33 7.25
CA ILE A 167 -4.04 16.69 6.04
C ILE A 167 -2.97 17.60 5.43
N MET A 168 -1.85 17.00 5.05
CA MET A 168 -0.71 17.65 4.42
C MET A 168 -0.53 17.13 3.00
N LEU A 169 -0.54 17.99 1.99
CA LEU A 169 -0.37 17.65 0.58
C LEU A 169 0.61 18.62 -0.10
N PRO A 170 1.16 18.27 -1.27
CA PRO A 170 1.91 19.22 -2.07
C PRO A 170 1.04 20.43 -2.45
N GLU A 171 1.67 21.59 -2.59
CA GLU A 171 0.99 22.83 -2.97
C GLU A 171 0.18 22.62 -4.27
N GLY A 172 -1.08 23.09 -4.25
CA GLY A 172 -2.01 22.98 -5.38
C GLY A 172 -2.75 21.63 -5.50
N LYS A 173 -2.44 20.65 -4.66
CA LYS A 173 -3.23 19.42 -4.55
C LYS A 173 -4.46 19.64 -3.66
N LYS A 174 -5.52 18.87 -3.93
CA LYS A 174 -6.83 18.97 -3.27
C LYS A 174 -7.22 17.61 -2.68
N PRO A 175 -7.66 17.54 -1.43
CA PRO A 175 -8.16 16.30 -0.84
C PRO A 175 -9.56 15.95 -1.32
#